data_7968cb15c24fe744cb1d7e7576768cf0
#
_entry.id   7968cb15c24fe744cb1d7e7576768cf0
#
_cell.length_a   1.000
_cell.length_b   1.000
_cell.length_c   1.000
_cell.angle_alpha   90.00
_cell.angle_beta   90.00
_cell.angle_gamma   90.00
#
_symmetry.space_group_name_H-M   'P 1'
#
loop_
_entity.id
_entity.type
_entity.pdbx_description
1 polymer ?
#
loop_
_entity_poly.entity_id
_entity_poly.type
_entity_poly.pdbx_seq_one_letter_code
_entity_poly.pdbx_strand_id
1 'polypeptide(L)'
;MPPKPTLDIDISEFRHMRSLMIKVQDRAREIKHLQDKALPDLKQQLAETKGIFKGKERKALETQIQQTEREIADKLDKIPDTLKADGYPDAQAFMDTFRKMEGVVEQYNRDLAKWEQQVKEKEKPNRPPEKESVRDRLRQLQAEGKQQRTRKKSQDRER
;
A
#
# COMPACT_ATOMS: atom_id res chain seq x y z
N MET A 1 -1.63 35.75 -8.35
CA MET A 1 -1.47 34.27 -8.26
C MET A 1 -1.75 33.80 -6.83
N PRO A 2 -2.47 32.71 -6.66
CA PRO A 2 -2.61 32.14 -5.33
C PRO A 2 -1.27 31.60 -4.84
N PRO A 3 -0.98 31.67 -3.54
CA PRO A 3 0.26 31.15 -3.02
C PRO A 3 0.33 29.63 -3.16
N LYS A 4 1.51 29.13 -3.48
CA LYS A 4 1.74 27.69 -3.57
C LYS A 4 1.65 27.09 -2.17
N PRO A 5 0.91 25.98 -1.99
CA PRO A 5 0.88 25.30 -0.70
C PRO A 5 2.26 24.84 -0.24
N THR A 6 2.48 24.87 1.05
CA THR A 6 3.71 24.40 1.67
C THR A 6 3.42 23.19 2.55
N LEU A 7 4.37 22.27 2.61
CA LEU A 7 4.27 21.10 3.46
C LEU A 7 4.99 21.39 4.78
N ASP A 8 4.26 21.36 5.89
CA ASP A 8 4.77 21.71 7.22
C ASP A 8 5.47 20.56 7.94
N ILE A 9 5.60 19.40 7.31
CA ILE A 9 6.29 18.24 7.87
C ILE A 9 7.52 17.91 7.04
N ASP A 10 8.50 17.24 7.70
CA ASP A 10 9.67 16.71 7.01
C ASP A 10 9.26 15.49 6.19
N ILE A 11 9.39 15.59 4.88
CA ILE A 11 9.04 14.50 3.96
C ILE A 11 9.95 13.27 4.18
N SER A 12 11.20 13.47 4.58
CA SER A 12 12.12 12.38 4.91
C SER A 12 11.64 11.60 6.11
N GLU A 13 11.18 12.31 7.13
CA GLU A 13 10.61 11.70 8.34
C GLU A 13 9.33 10.94 8.01
N PHE A 14 8.46 11.50 7.19
CA PHE A 14 7.24 10.82 6.74
C PHE A 14 7.56 9.54 5.97
N ARG A 15 8.54 9.58 5.06
CA ARG A 15 8.99 8.40 4.31
C ARG A 15 9.55 7.33 5.23
N HIS A 16 10.31 7.73 6.24
CA HIS A 16 10.85 6.81 7.24
C HIS A 16 9.72 6.14 8.03
N MET A 17 8.74 6.90 8.48
CA MET A 17 7.57 6.37 9.17
C MET A 17 6.76 5.44 8.28
N ARG A 18 6.62 5.76 7.02
CA ARG A 18 5.93 4.91 6.06
C ARG A 18 6.64 3.56 5.87
N SER A 19 7.98 3.59 5.77
CA SER A 19 8.80 2.37 5.73
C SER A 19 8.60 1.53 6.98
N LEU A 20 8.58 2.18 8.15
CA LEU A 20 8.36 1.51 9.42
C LEU A 20 6.97 0.90 9.50
N MET A 21 5.96 1.62 9.02
CA MET A 21 4.58 1.12 8.94
C MET A 21 4.50 -0.14 8.07
N ILE A 22 5.18 -0.15 6.93
CA ILE A 22 5.22 -1.31 6.04
C ILE A 22 5.85 -2.51 6.76
N LYS A 23 6.95 -2.31 7.47
CA LYS A 23 7.59 -3.38 8.25
C LYS A 23 6.66 -3.95 9.30
N VAL A 24 5.96 -3.08 10.03
CA VAL A 24 4.99 -3.50 11.06
C VAL A 24 3.83 -4.26 10.43
N GLN A 25 3.30 -3.78 9.32
CA GLN A 25 2.23 -4.44 8.59
C GLN A 25 2.64 -5.81 8.06
N ASP A 26 3.86 -5.93 7.53
CA ASP A 26 4.37 -7.21 7.03
C ASP A 26 4.50 -8.22 8.16
N ARG A 27 5.01 -7.80 9.31
CA ARG A 27 5.07 -8.66 10.50
C ARG A 27 3.69 -9.06 10.99
N ALA A 28 2.76 -8.12 11.01
CA ALA A 28 1.39 -8.40 11.39
C ALA A 28 0.74 -9.44 10.47
N ARG A 29 1.00 -9.35 9.16
CA ARG A 29 0.53 -10.35 8.19
C ARG A 29 1.15 -11.72 8.43
N GLU A 30 2.46 -11.78 8.70
CA GLU A 30 3.15 -13.02 9.02
C GLU A 30 2.57 -13.66 10.28
N ILE A 31 2.34 -12.87 11.33
CA ILE A 31 1.72 -13.32 12.56
C ILE A 31 0.31 -13.87 12.27
N LYS A 32 -0.47 -13.13 11.52
CA LYS A 32 -1.82 -13.54 11.14
C LYS A 32 -1.81 -14.85 10.36
N HIS A 33 -0.89 -15.01 9.43
CA HIS A 33 -0.73 -16.25 8.67
C HIS A 33 -0.41 -17.44 9.59
N LEU A 34 0.52 -17.23 10.54
CA LEU A 34 0.87 -18.27 11.51
C LEU A 34 -0.31 -18.64 12.42
N GLN A 35 -1.06 -17.64 12.88
CA GLN A 35 -2.21 -17.84 13.77
C GLN A 35 -3.41 -18.45 13.06
N ASP A 36 -3.70 -18.00 11.83
CA ASP A 36 -4.94 -18.36 11.14
C ASP A 36 -4.80 -19.58 10.24
N LYS A 37 -3.59 -19.90 9.77
CA LYS A 37 -3.35 -21.01 8.85
C LYS A 37 -2.37 -22.03 9.39
N ALA A 38 -1.13 -21.63 9.67
CA ALA A 38 -0.07 -22.57 10.04
C ALA A 38 -0.41 -23.33 11.32
N LEU A 39 -0.79 -22.59 12.37
CA LEU A 39 -1.10 -23.19 13.66
C LEU A 39 -2.35 -24.07 13.63
N PRO A 40 -3.50 -23.61 13.06
CA PRO A 40 -4.68 -24.47 12.92
C PRO A 40 -4.42 -25.73 12.09
N ASP A 41 -3.66 -25.61 11.00
CA ASP A 41 -3.31 -26.78 10.17
C ASP A 41 -2.50 -27.81 10.93
N LEU A 42 -1.52 -27.38 11.73
CA LEU A 42 -0.73 -28.27 12.58
C LEU A 42 -1.60 -28.93 13.64
N LYS A 43 -2.50 -28.19 14.27
CA LYS A 43 -3.43 -28.71 15.26
C LYS A 43 -4.40 -29.72 14.64
N GLN A 44 -4.86 -29.47 13.43
CA GLN A 44 -5.71 -30.38 12.68
C GLN A 44 -4.96 -31.67 12.35
N GLN A 45 -3.72 -31.57 11.86
CA GLN A 45 -2.88 -32.73 11.60
C GLN A 45 -2.64 -33.55 12.86
N LEU A 46 -2.41 -32.87 13.99
CA LEU A 46 -2.25 -33.55 15.27
C LEU A 46 -3.54 -34.30 15.68
N ALA A 47 -4.71 -33.69 15.50
CA ALA A 47 -5.99 -34.29 15.79
C ALA A 47 -6.28 -35.51 14.90
N GLU A 48 -5.83 -35.47 13.64
CA GLU A 48 -5.99 -36.58 12.69
C GLU A 48 -4.96 -37.67 12.89
N THR A 49 -3.82 -37.39 13.53
CA THR A 49 -2.79 -38.37 13.80
C THR A 49 -3.10 -39.16 15.05
N LYS A 50 -3.91 -40.19 14.89
CA LYS A 50 -4.33 -41.08 15.98
C LYS A 50 -3.78 -42.47 15.72
N GLY A 51 -3.42 -43.16 16.79
CA GLY A 51 -2.98 -44.54 16.71
C GLY A 51 -1.77 -44.78 17.59
N ILE A 52 -1.60 -46.05 17.98
CA ILE A 52 -0.57 -46.48 18.91
C ILE A 52 0.83 -46.30 18.33
N PHE A 53 0.98 -46.44 17.01
CA PHE A 53 2.28 -46.38 16.33
C PHE A 53 2.67 -45.00 15.85
N LYS A 54 1.87 -43.97 16.14
CA LYS A 54 2.10 -42.59 15.65
C LYS A 54 2.59 -41.63 16.73
N GLY A 55 3.14 -42.14 17.82
CA GLY A 55 3.66 -41.33 18.89
C GLY A 55 4.79 -40.38 18.48
N LYS A 56 5.68 -40.83 17.61
CA LYS A 56 6.77 -39.98 17.07
C LYS A 56 6.24 -38.84 16.21
N GLU A 57 5.28 -39.13 15.34
CA GLU A 57 4.64 -38.13 14.48
C GLU A 57 3.90 -37.08 15.30
N ARG A 58 3.17 -37.53 16.33
CA ARG A 58 2.46 -36.64 17.26
C ARG A 58 3.42 -35.74 18.01
N LYS A 59 4.53 -36.26 18.51
CA LYS A 59 5.55 -35.47 19.21
C LYS A 59 6.19 -34.43 18.26
N ALA A 60 6.45 -34.83 17.01
CA ALA A 60 6.98 -33.89 16.01
C ALA A 60 6.00 -32.76 15.74
N LEU A 61 4.70 -33.06 15.61
CA LEU A 61 3.66 -32.05 15.42
C LEU A 61 3.51 -31.13 16.63
N GLU A 62 3.53 -31.70 17.83
CA GLU A 62 3.50 -30.92 19.08
C GLU A 62 4.68 -29.97 19.17
N THR A 63 5.88 -30.43 18.79
CA THR A 63 7.09 -29.60 18.75
C THR A 63 6.94 -28.47 17.73
N GLN A 64 6.41 -28.76 16.54
CA GLN A 64 6.15 -27.74 15.51
C GLN A 64 5.12 -26.72 15.98
N ILE A 65 4.08 -27.14 16.67
CA ILE A 65 3.07 -26.25 17.26
C ILE A 65 3.74 -25.32 18.27
N GLN A 66 4.55 -25.86 19.18
CA GLN A 66 5.28 -25.05 20.18
C GLN A 66 6.23 -24.07 19.51
N GLN A 67 6.97 -24.48 18.49
CA GLN A 67 7.87 -23.61 17.73
C GLN A 67 7.10 -22.50 17.03
N THR A 68 5.96 -22.82 16.45
CA THR A 68 5.09 -21.82 15.79
C THR A 68 4.56 -20.81 16.79
N GLU A 69 4.11 -21.27 17.96
CA GLU A 69 3.63 -20.39 19.04
C GLU A 69 4.75 -19.46 19.55
N ARG A 70 5.97 -19.97 19.68
CA ARG A 70 7.14 -19.17 20.04
C ARG A 70 7.46 -18.15 18.97
N GLU A 71 7.41 -18.56 17.71
CA GLU A 71 7.65 -17.65 16.58
C GLU A 71 6.64 -16.51 16.55
N ILE A 72 5.36 -16.81 16.82
CA ILE A 72 4.31 -15.81 16.95
C ILE A 72 4.62 -14.84 18.09
N ALA A 73 4.99 -15.36 19.26
CA ALA A 73 5.32 -14.53 20.42
C ALA A 73 6.55 -13.64 20.15
N ASP A 74 7.58 -14.19 19.55
CA ASP A 74 8.79 -13.43 19.20
C ASP A 74 8.49 -12.31 18.21
N LYS A 75 7.68 -12.59 17.19
CA LYS A 75 7.29 -11.59 16.20
C LYS A 75 6.41 -10.49 16.83
N LEU A 76 5.49 -10.88 17.72
CA LEU A 76 4.68 -9.92 18.46
C LEU A 76 5.54 -8.98 19.32
N ASP A 77 6.56 -9.52 19.99
CA ASP A 77 7.46 -8.73 20.83
C ASP A 77 8.37 -7.79 20.00
N LYS A 78 8.73 -8.21 18.79
CA LYS A 78 9.58 -7.39 17.90
C LYS A 78 8.88 -6.14 17.38
N ILE A 79 7.55 -6.15 17.27
CA ILE A 79 6.82 -4.96 16.82
C ILE A 79 7.01 -3.78 17.77
N PRO A 80 6.72 -3.89 19.08
CA PRO A 80 6.97 -2.78 20.00
C PRO A 80 8.45 -2.43 20.10
N ASP A 81 9.35 -3.40 20.06
CA ASP A 81 10.79 -3.14 20.11
C ASP A 81 11.27 -2.31 18.93
N THR A 82 10.77 -2.62 17.72
CA THR A 82 11.07 -1.86 16.50
C THR A 82 10.59 -0.42 16.63
N LEU A 83 9.39 -0.22 17.17
CA LEU A 83 8.81 1.11 17.37
C LEU A 83 9.54 1.91 18.45
N LYS A 84 9.92 1.25 19.54
CA LYS A 84 10.69 1.88 20.63
C LYS A 84 12.08 2.33 20.17
N ALA A 85 12.71 1.55 19.29
CA ALA A 85 14.00 1.92 18.70
C ALA A 85 13.91 3.23 17.90
N ASP A 86 12.75 3.54 17.34
CA ASP A 86 12.50 4.80 16.63
C ASP A 86 11.90 5.90 17.51
N GLY A 87 11.79 5.68 18.81
CA GLY A 87 11.33 6.68 19.74
C GLY A 87 9.84 6.68 20.04
N TYR A 88 9.11 5.66 19.61
CA TYR A 88 7.67 5.53 19.91
C TYR A 88 7.45 4.64 21.12
N PRO A 89 6.71 5.10 22.15
CA PRO A 89 6.51 4.31 23.36
C PRO A 89 5.67 3.05 23.14
N ASP A 90 4.72 3.09 22.20
CA ASP A 90 3.88 1.96 21.87
C ASP A 90 3.36 2.08 20.44
N ALA A 91 2.65 1.04 19.99
CA ALA A 91 2.08 0.98 18.63
C ALA A 91 1.01 2.05 18.42
N GLN A 92 0.22 2.35 19.45
CA GLN A 92 -0.86 3.35 19.35
C GLN A 92 -0.28 4.75 19.12
N ALA A 93 0.78 5.12 19.86
CA ALA A 93 1.46 6.40 19.68
C ALA A 93 2.03 6.55 18.26
N PHE A 94 2.64 5.48 17.74
CA PHE A 94 3.14 5.46 16.37
C PHE A 94 2.00 5.63 15.35
N MET A 95 0.92 4.86 15.49
CA MET A 95 -0.22 4.92 14.58
C MET A 95 -0.88 6.30 14.59
N ASP A 96 -1.03 6.90 15.76
CA ASP A 96 -1.61 8.24 15.88
C ASP A 96 -0.75 9.29 15.19
N THR A 97 0.57 9.24 15.40
CA THR A 97 1.51 10.15 14.75
C THR A 97 1.51 9.95 13.24
N PHE A 98 1.54 8.70 12.79
CA PHE A 98 1.53 8.37 11.36
C PHE A 98 0.24 8.88 10.69
N ARG A 99 -0.91 8.67 11.30
CA ARG A 99 -2.20 9.15 10.77
C ARG A 99 -2.24 10.65 10.65
N LYS A 100 -1.70 11.37 11.64
CA LYS A 100 -1.60 12.84 11.58
C LYS A 100 -0.74 13.28 10.41
N MET A 101 0.43 12.69 10.24
CA MET A 101 1.33 13.03 9.14
C MET A 101 0.74 12.66 7.78
N GLU A 102 0.10 11.51 7.69
CA GLU A 102 -0.60 11.07 6.48
C GLU A 102 -1.71 12.06 6.10
N GLY A 103 -2.50 12.49 7.08
CA GLY A 103 -3.55 13.50 6.88
C GLY A 103 -2.99 14.82 6.38
N VAL A 104 -1.87 15.28 6.94
CA VAL A 104 -1.18 16.51 6.50
C VAL A 104 -0.71 16.37 5.05
N VAL A 105 -0.09 15.24 4.71
CA VAL A 105 0.40 14.98 3.34
C VAL A 105 -0.77 14.90 2.36
N GLU A 106 -1.84 14.22 2.71
CA GLU A 106 -3.04 14.13 1.85
C GLU A 106 -3.66 15.50 1.62
N GLN A 107 -3.76 16.30 2.67
CA GLN A 107 -4.29 17.68 2.56
C GLN A 107 -3.38 18.53 1.67
N TYR A 108 -2.08 18.43 1.87
CA TYR A 108 -1.10 19.11 1.03
C TYR A 108 -1.26 18.73 -0.45
N ASN A 109 -1.40 17.45 -0.74
CA ASN A 109 -1.57 16.97 -2.10
C ASN A 109 -2.87 17.49 -2.74
N ARG A 110 -3.95 17.55 -1.98
CA ARG A 110 -5.21 18.13 -2.44
C ARG A 110 -5.09 19.62 -2.72
N ASP A 111 -4.44 20.35 -1.81
CA ASP A 111 -4.21 21.79 -1.97
C ASP A 111 -3.30 22.08 -3.15
N LEU A 112 -2.27 21.27 -3.33
CA LEU A 112 -1.36 21.39 -4.47
C LEU A 112 -2.09 21.15 -5.79
N ALA A 113 -2.95 20.14 -5.85
CA ALA A 113 -3.75 19.86 -7.04
C ALA A 113 -4.69 21.02 -7.37
N LYS A 114 -5.33 21.59 -6.36
CA LYS A 114 -6.19 22.78 -6.53
C LYS A 114 -5.39 23.99 -7.01
N TRP A 115 -4.23 24.21 -6.42
CA TRP A 115 -3.34 25.30 -6.80
C TRP A 115 -2.89 25.15 -8.25
N GLU A 116 -2.46 23.96 -8.66
CA GLU A 116 -2.06 23.67 -10.03
C GLU A 116 -3.20 23.94 -11.02
N GLN A 117 -4.42 23.55 -10.65
CA GLN A 117 -5.61 23.79 -11.46
C GLN A 117 -5.90 25.28 -11.57
N GLN A 118 -5.82 26.02 -10.46
CA GLN A 118 -6.01 27.49 -10.47
C GLN A 118 -4.96 28.20 -11.31
N VAL A 119 -3.72 27.76 -11.25
CA VAL A 119 -2.63 28.30 -12.08
C VAL A 119 -2.93 28.04 -13.55
N LYS A 120 -3.36 26.85 -13.91
CA LYS A 120 -3.75 26.50 -15.27
C LYS A 120 -4.92 27.33 -15.77
N GLU A 121 -5.94 27.56 -14.95
CA GLU A 121 -7.10 28.39 -15.28
C GLU A 121 -6.70 29.85 -15.49
N LYS A 122 -5.82 30.38 -14.64
CA LYS A 122 -5.32 31.75 -14.79
C LYS A 122 -4.43 31.92 -16.02
N GLU A 123 -3.69 30.91 -16.40
CA GLU A 123 -2.89 30.91 -17.62
C GLU A 123 -3.72 30.79 -18.88
N LYS A 124 -4.89 30.14 -18.82
CA LYS A 124 -5.80 29.97 -19.96
C LYS A 124 -6.20 31.28 -20.65
N PRO A 125 -6.62 32.35 -19.93
CA PRO A 125 -6.99 33.61 -20.59
C PRO A 125 -5.81 34.29 -21.28
N ASN A 126 -4.59 34.02 -20.88
CA ASN A 126 -3.38 34.62 -21.41
C ASN A 126 -2.76 33.79 -22.53
N ARG A 127 -3.31 32.60 -22.80
CA ARG A 127 -2.81 31.75 -23.88
C ARG A 127 -3.65 31.95 -25.14
N PRO A 128 -2.97 32.00 -26.33
CA PRO A 128 -3.73 32.08 -27.57
C PRO A 128 -4.72 30.96 -27.71
N PRO A 129 -5.89 31.18 -28.35
CA PRO A 129 -6.85 30.14 -28.60
C PRO A 129 -6.30 28.91 -29.32
N GLU A 130 -5.17 29.07 -29.98
CA GLU A 130 -4.45 28.02 -30.69
C GLU A 130 -4.11 26.84 -29.82
N LYS A 131 -3.87 27.05 -28.51
CA LYS A 131 -3.49 25.97 -27.62
C LYS A 131 -4.66 25.05 -27.24
N GLU A 132 -5.85 25.60 -27.15
CA GLU A 132 -7.06 24.80 -26.97
C GLU A 132 -7.38 24.05 -28.27
N SER A 133 -7.24 24.70 -29.42
CA SER A 133 -7.48 24.04 -30.69
C SER A 133 -6.46 22.92 -30.95
N VAL A 134 -5.23 23.04 -30.47
CA VAL A 134 -4.24 21.96 -30.54
C VAL A 134 -4.62 20.79 -29.68
N ARG A 135 -5.11 21.03 -28.46
CA ARG A 135 -5.61 19.95 -27.59
C ARG A 135 -6.82 19.26 -28.17
N ASP A 136 -7.76 20.03 -28.70
CA ASP A 136 -8.94 19.51 -29.37
C ASP A 136 -8.55 18.72 -30.60
N ARG A 137 -7.58 19.24 -31.36
CA ARG A 137 -7.00 18.52 -32.50
C ARG A 137 -6.37 17.20 -32.09
N LEU A 138 -5.60 17.21 -31.00
CA LEU A 138 -4.97 15.99 -30.48
C LEU A 138 -6.03 14.97 -30.06
N ARG A 139 -7.08 15.42 -29.41
CA ARG A 139 -8.20 14.54 -29.02
C ARG A 139 -8.90 13.99 -30.24
N GLN A 140 -9.16 14.84 -31.24
CA GLN A 140 -9.76 14.42 -32.51
C GLN A 140 -8.88 13.42 -33.24
N LEU A 141 -7.58 13.69 -33.32
CA LEU A 141 -6.62 12.78 -33.95
C LEU A 141 -6.55 11.45 -33.23
N GLN A 142 -6.59 11.46 -31.91
CA GLN A 142 -6.63 10.22 -31.12
C GLN A 142 -7.93 9.44 -31.35
N ALA A 143 -9.06 10.14 -31.42
CA ALA A 143 -10.36 9.52 -31.70
C ALA A 143 -10.40 8.97 -33.14
N GLU A 144 -9.92 9.75 -34.11
CA GLU A 144 -9.79 9.32 -35.49
C GLU A 144 -8.81 8.16 -35.65
N GLY A 145 -7.69 8.22 -34.94
CA GLY A 145 -6.72 7.14 -34.91
C GLY A 145 -7.32 5.84 -34.39
N LYS A 146 -8.13 5.91 -33.34
CA LYS A 146 -8.84 4.75 -32.81
C LYS A 146 -9.87 4.22 -33.81
N GLN A 147 -10.62 5.11 -34.46
CA GLN A 147 -11.60 4.72 -35.49
C GLN A 147 -10.89 4.10 -36.70
N GLN A 148 -9.80 4.69 -37.15
CA GLN A 148 -9.02 4.15 -38.26
C GLN A 148 -8.41 2.80 -37.93
N ARG A 149 -7.92 2.61 -36.73
CA ARG A 149 -7.41 1.31 -36.25
C ARG A 149 -8.51 0.27 -36.21
N THR A 150 -9.70 0.64 -35.77
CA THR A 150 -10.84 -0.24 -35.74
C THR A 150 -11.30 -0.59 -37.19
N ARG A 151 -11.33 0.40 -38.07
CA ARG A 151 -11.64 0.20 -39.50
C ARG A 151 -10.60 -0.69 -40.19
N LYS A 152 -9.32 -0.45 -39.93
CA LYS A 152 -8.24 -1.31 -40.47
C LYS A 152 -8.35 -2.73 -39.96
N LYS A 153 -8.66 -2.95 -38.70
CA LYS A 153 -8.89 -4.29 -38.17
C LYS A 153 -10.12 -4.95 -38.82
N SER A 154 -11.20 -4.21 -39.02
CA SER A 154 -12.38 -4.71 -39.73
C SER A 154 -12.04 -5.04 -41.15
N GLN A 155 -11.33 -4.16 -41.85
CA GLN A 155 -10.95 -4.36 -43.25
C GLN A 155 -9.99 -5.54 -43.40
N ASP A 156 -9.04 -5.68 -42.51
CA ASP A 156 -8.09 -6.80 -42.46
C ASP A 156 -8.82 -8.12 -42.19
N ARG A 157 -9.88 -8.10 -41.39
CA ARG A 157 -10.74 -9.25 -41.17
C ARG A 157 -11.63 -9.58 -42.38
N GLU A 158 -12.04 -8.57 -43.07
CA GLU A 158 -12.86 -8.72 -44.29
C GLU A 158 -12.01 -9.15 -45.48
N ARG A 159 -10.73 -8.90 -45.42
CA ARG A 159 -9.76 -9.29 -46.43
C ARG A 159 -9.17 -10.65 -46.07
#